data_5ad58840bb81242e6e98c3b0dffbb8c7
#
_entry.id   5ad58840bb81242e6e98c3b0dffbb8c7
#
_cell.length_a   1.000
_cell.length_b   1.000
_cell.length_c   1.000
_cell.angle_alpha   90.00
_cell.angle_beta   90.00
_cell.angle_gamma   90.00
#
_symmetry.space_group_name_H-M   'P 1'
#
loop_
_entity.id
_entity.type
_entity.pdbx_description
1 polymer ?
#
loop_
_entity_poly.entity_id
_entity_poly.type
_entity_poly.pdbx_seq_one_letter_code
_entity_poly.pdbx_strand_id
1 'polypeptide(L)'
;SAHADMFAAYTPRSNPKSVGAGDGYVGREVLLKLYNITHSRVENPEISVCAVEYQNVGGISNQDLETQQSLNGEVKKDIVHIKGTNQSPMLEAQLDVQMMSQVAENADVWMWSGTQWLYSFAVDFLNTTDIPDVLSMSWGWSARDQCSSGLGTCPGNMTSSQYLHRVNMEYVKMGLRGVTVAVSSGDAGAPGRTN
;
A
#
# COMPACT_ATOMS: atom_id res chain seq x y z
N SER A 1 -5.43 -0.38 -23.28
CA SER A 1 -5.41 -1.57 -22.39
C SER A 1 -4.02 -1.88 -21.81
N ALA A 2 -3.18 -0.88 -21.59
CA ALA A 2 -1.82 -1.07 -21.03
C ALA A 2 -1.83 -1.35 -19.50
N HIS A 3 -2.97 -1.35 -18.84
CA HIS A 3 -3.08 -1.62 -17.40
C HIS A 3 -3.32 -3.09 -17.04
N ALA A 4 -3.83 -3.91 -17.97
CA ALA A 4 -4.13 -5.31 -17.66
C ALA A 4 -2.89 -6.21 -17.57
N ASP A 5 -1.77 -5.79 -18.18
CA ASP A 5 -0.56 -6.61 -18.25
C ASP A 5 0.41 -6.36 -17.05
N MET A 6 0.14 -5.38 -16.21
CA MET A 6 1.01 -5.02 -15.10
C MET A 6 0.79 -5.88 -13.84
N PHE A 7 -0.34 -6.57 -13.78
CA PHE A 7 -0.71 -7.42 -12.63
C PHE A 7 -0.82 -8.88 -13.05
N ALA A 8 0.32 -9.50 -13.29
CA ALA A 8 0.35 -10.96 -13.41
C ALA A 8 -0.15 -11.57 -12.09
N ALA A 9 -1.03 -12.57 -12.18
CA ALA A 9 -1.48 -13.31 -11.01
C ALA A 9 -0.28 -13.87 -10.26
N TYR A 10 -0.17 -13.53 -8.98
CA TYR A 10 0.87 -14.04 -8.11
C TYR A 10 0.72 -15.55 -7.95
N THR A 11 1.77 -16.29 -8.25
CA THR A 11 1.82 -17.74 -8.01
C THR A 11 2.69 -17.98 -6.77
N PRO A 12 2.12 -18.44 -5.63
CA PRO A 12 2.89 -18.75 -4.44
C PRO A 12 4.04 -19.72 -4.75
N ARG A 13 5.25 -19.41 -4.33
CA ARG A 13 6.36 -20.35 -4.45
C ARG A 13 6.22 -21.43 -3.40
N SER A 14 6.03 -22.67 -3.84
CA SER A 14 6.13 -23.83 -2.97
C SER A 14 7.61 -24.05 -2.60
N ASN A 15 7.95 -23.95 -1.32
CA ASN A 15 9.27 -24.15 -0.70
C ASN A 15 10.33 -23.09 -1.05
N PRO A 16 10.39 -21.97 -0.31
CA PRO A 16 11.57 -21.12 -0.37
C PRO A 16 12.75 -21.85 0.27
N LYS A 17 13.81 -22.07 -0.50
CA LYS A 17 15.12 -22.34 0.08
C LYS A 17 15.51 -21.11 0.90
N SER A 18 16.12 -21.30 2.08
CA SER A 18 16.70 -20.20 2.84
C SER A 18 17.59 -19.36 1.93
N VAL A 19 17.19 -18.11 1.67
CA VAL A 19 17.95 -17.19 0.84
C VAL A 19 18.95 -16.51 1.77
N GLY A 20 20.22 -16.81 1.61
CA GLY A 20 21.29 -16.14 2.37
C GLY A 20 21.42 -14.66 1.95
N ALA A 21 21.94 -13.82 2.83
CA ALA A 21 22.18 -12.39 2.60
C ALA A 21 23.09 -12.06 1.39
N GLY A 22 23.57 -13.06 0.66
CA GLY A 22 24.42 -12.93 -0.53
C GLY A 22 23.73 -13.12 -1.88
N ASP A 23 22.44 -13.49 -1.90
CA ASP A 23 21.75 -13.94 -3.12
C ASP A 23 20.97 -12.85 -3.85
N GLY A 24 21.24 -11.57 -3.57
CA GLY A 24 20.50 -10.44 -4.17
C GLY A 24 19.09 -10.24 -3.60
N TYR A 25 18.77 -10.90 -2.49
CA TYR A 25 17.49 -10.70 -1.79
C TYR A 25 17.53 -9.44 -0.94
N VAL A 26 16.54 -8.58 -1.11
CA VAL A 26 16.37 -7.36 -0.32
C VAL A 26 15.47 -7.68 0.88
N GLY A 27 16.08 -8.23 1.92
CA GLY A 27 15.40 -8.50 3.18
C GLY A 27 15.49 -7.32 4.16
N ARG A 28 14.90 -7.53 5.34
CA ARG A 28 14.82 -6.53 6.41
C ARG A 28 16.16 -5.87 6.74
N GLU A 29 17.23 -6.65 6.94
CA GLU A 29 18.55 -6.11 7.29
C GLU A 29 19.09 -5.13 6.23
N VAL A 30 18.87 -5.45 4.94
CA VAL A 30 19.29 -4.59 3.84
C VAL A 30 18.53 -3.25 3.90
N LEU A 31 17.21 -3.28 4.11
CA LEU A 31 16.38 -2.09 4.20
C LEU A 31 16.77 -1.22 5.41
N LEU A 32 16.89 -1.82 6.59
CA LEU A 32 17.27 -1.10 7.80
C LEU A 32 18.63 -0.41 7.64
N LYS A 33 19.60 -1.09 7.05
CA LYS A 33 20.95 -0.54 6.80
C LYS A 33 20.92 0.54 5.73
N LEU A 34 20.22 0.32 4.61
CA LEU A 34 20.16 1.25 3.48
C LEU A 34 19.53 2.59 3.88
N TYR A 35 18.45 2.53 4.65
CA TYR A 35 17.71 3.71 5.08
C TYR A 35 18.09 4.22 6.47
N ASN A 36 19.15 3.64 7.08
CA ASN A 36 19.63 3.99 8.43
C ASN A 36 18.52 3.95 9.49
N ILE A 37 17.67 2.92 9.42
CA ILE A 37 16.59 2.71 10.38
C ILE A 37 17.15 2.01 11.61
N THR A 38 17.24 2.71 12.73
CA THR A 38 17.81 2.19 13.97
C THR A 38 16.78 1.54 14.90
N HIS A 39 15.51 1.92 14.75
CA HIS A 39 14.38 1.41 15.54
C HIS A 39 13.24 1.02 14.60
N SER A 40 13.17 -0.25 14.24
CA SER A 40 12.16 -0.78 13.34
C SER A 40 11.09 -1.61 14.04
N ARG A 41 11.32 -1.98 15.30
CA ARG A 41 10.32 -2.71 16.07
C ARG A 41 9.39 -1.74 16.78
N VAL A 42 8.10 -1.88 16.50
CA VAL A 42 7.05 -1.10 17.17
C VAL A 42 6.83 -1.66 18.57
N GLU A 43 6.97 -0.81 19.59
CA GLU A 43 6.81 -1.22 20.99
C GLU A 43 5.35 -1.45 21.36
N ASN A 44 4.46 -0.57 20.87
CA ASN A 44 3.02 -0.73 21.04
C ASN A 44 2.42 -1.50 19.85
N PRO A 45 2.01 -2.76 20.01
CA PRO A 45 1.48 -3.58 18.92
C PRO A 45 0.08 -3.13 18.42
N GLU A 46 -0.52 -2.14 19.05
CA GLU A 46 -1.78 -1.53 18.61
C GLU A 46 -1.56 -0.45 17.54
N ILE A 47 -0.31 0.02 17.37
CA ILE A 47 0.00 0.94 16.28
C ILE A 47 -0.18 0.23 14.95
N SER A 48 -0.96 0.83 14.08
CA SER A 48 -1.41 0.22 12.84
C SER A 48 -0.87 0.94 11.60
N VAL A 49 -0.48 0.14 10.61
CA VAL A 49 -0.06 0.61 9.28
C VAL A 49 -0.88 -0.11 8.22
N CYS A 50 -1.33 0.59 7.20
CA CYS A 50 -2.27 0.05 6.23
C CYS A 50 -1.78 0.23 4.79
N ALA A 51 -1.75 -0.86 4.03
CA ALA A 51 -1.64 -0.81 2.58
C ALA A 51 -2.99 -0.45 1.97
N VAL A 52 -3.02 0.59 1.14
CA VAL A 52 -4.24 1.02 0.45
C VAL A 52 -4.17 0.60 -1.01
N GLU A 53 -5.06 -0.30 -1.39
CA GLU A 53 -5.15 -0.88 -2.72
C GLU A 53 -6.39 -0.38 -3.46
N TYR A 54 -6.22 -0.07 -4.73
CA TYR A 54 -7.29 0.44 -5.58
C TYR A 54 -7.65 -0.54 -6.70
N GLN A 55 -8.73 -0.28 -7.41
CA GLN A 55 -9.15 -0.97 -8.62
C GLN A 55 -9.42 -2.49 -8.45
N ASN A 56 -9.81 -2.92 -7.26
CA ASN A 56 -10.04 -4.34 -6.93
C ASN A 56 -8.80 -5.24 -7.06
N VAL A 57 -7.60 -4.69 -6.95
CA VAL A 57 -6.37 -5.49 -7.02
C VAL A 57 -5.80 -5.82 -5.63
N GLY A 58 -6.61 -5.64 -4.60
CA GLY A 58 -6.23 -5.92 -3.22
C GLY A 58 -6.52 -7.36 -2.82
N GLY A 59 -5.49 -8.18 -2.77
CA GLY A 59 -5.57 -9.54 -2.22
C GLY A 59 -4.22 -9.96 -1.66
N ILE A 60 -4.22 -10.57 -0.48
CA ILE A 60 -3.03 -11.00 0.23
C ILE A 60 -3.12 -12.46 0.66
N SER A 61 -1.97 -13.07 0.88
CA SER A 61 -1.77 -14.40 1.45
C SER A 61 -1.01 -14.28 2.77
N ASN A 62 -1.63 -14.60 3.88
CA ASN A 62 -0.95 -14.67 5.16
C ASN A 62 0.14 -15.76 5.17
N GLN A 63 -0.03 -16.85 4.42
CA GLN A 63 0.98 -17.89 4.29
C GLN A 63 2.28 -17.37 3.63
N ASP A 64 2.15 -16.51 2.61
CA ASP A 64 3.31 -15.92 1.96
C ASP A 64 3.97 -14.85 2.85
N LEU A 65 3.15 -14.09 3.58
CA LEU A 65 3.64 -13.15 4.58
C LEU A 65 4.40 -13.89 5.69
N GLU A 66 3.85 -14.98 6.24
CA GLU A 66 4.52 -15.81 7.25
C GLU A 66 5.86 -16.36 6.73
N THR A 67 5.89 -16.77 5.46
CA THR A 67 7.12 -17.25 4.82
C THR A 67 8.18 -16.16 4.78
N GLN A 68 7.81 -14.96 4.36
CA GLN A 68 8.69 -13.81 4.29
C GLN A 68 9.18 -13.40 5.70
N GLN A 69 8.30 -13.33 6.68
CA GLN A 69 8.65 -13.04 8.09
C GLN A 69 9.64 -14.07 8.64
N SER A 70 9.44 -15.35 8.32
CA SER A 70 10.35 -16.42 8.73
C SER A 70 11.74 -16.28 8.12
N LEU A 71 11.84 -15.90 6.83
CA LEU A 71 13.10 -15.67 6.14
C LEU A 71 13.89 -14.48 6.73
N ASN A 72 13.20 -13.49 7.23
CA ASN A 72 13.79 -12.29 7.83
C ASN A 72 13.98 -12.37 9.35
N GLY A 73 13.59 -13.46 9.99
CA GLY A 73 13.64 -13.61 11.44
C GLY A 73 12.68 -12.67 12.20
N GLU A 74 11.60 -12.27 11.57
CA GLU A 74 10.58 -11.38 12.13
C GLU A 74 9.59 -12.14 13.02
N VAL A 75 8.89 -11.39 13.86
CA VAL A 75 7.72 -11.92 14.58
C VAL A 75 6.62 -12.23 13.58
N LYS A 76 6.13 -13.46 13.62
CA LYS A 76 4.99 -13.87 12.77
C LYS A 76 3.71 -13.18 13.24
N LYS A 77 3.10 -12.46 12.32
CA LYS A 77 1.85 -11.75 12.57
C LYS A 77 1.00 -11.74 11.30
N ASP A 78 -0.18 -12.33 11.39
CA ASP A 78 -1.13 -12.34 10.29
C ASP A 78 -1.81 -10.98 10.13
N ILE A 79 -2.21 -10.67 8.90
CA ILE A 79 -3.09 -9.53 8.63
C ILE A 79 -4.53 -10.00 8.86
N VAL A 80 -5.14 -9.45 9.89
CA VAL A 80 -6.53 -9.76 10.28
C VAL A 80 -7.48 -8.61 9.96
N HIS A 81 -6.97 -7.38 9.86
CA HIS A 81 -7.76 -6.20 9.53
C HIS A 81 -7.76 -5.95 8.02
N ILE A 82 -8.82 -6.40 7.38
CA ILE A 82 -9.02 -6.22 5.94
C ILE A 82 -10.31 -5.43 5.73
N LYS A 83 -10.19 -4.22 5.21
CA LYS A 83 -11.32 -3.39 4.79
C LYS A 83 -11.55 -3.59 3.28
N GLY A 84 -12.79 -3.79 2.89
CA GLY A 84 -13.14 -4.16 1.52
C GLY A 84 -13.05 -5.67 1.27
N THR A 85 -12.60 -6.06 0.08
CA THR A 85 -12.55 -7.47 -0.32
C THR A 85 -11.12 -7.99 -0.35
N ASN A 86 -10.88 -9.13 0.30
CA ASN A 86 -9.66 -9.91 0.09
C ASN A 86 -9.87 -10.87 -1.07
N GLN A 87 -9.33 -10.51 -2.22
CA GLN A 87 -9.40 -11.33 -3.42
C GLN A 87 -8.22 -12.33 -3.48
N SER A 88 -8.04 -12.99 -4.62
CA SER A 88 -6.82 -13.76 -4.86
C SER A 88 -5.59 -12.88 -4.64
N PRO A 89 -4.51 -13.43 -4.03
CA PRO A 89 -3.30 -12.66 -3.79
C PRO A 89 -2.75 -12.00 -5.07
N MET A 90 -2.42 -10.74 -4.96
CA MET A 90 -1.88 -9.91 -6.04
C MET A 90 -0.47 -9.45 -5.68
N LEU A 91 0.39 -9.32 -6.69
CA LEU A 91 1.79 -8.98 -6.48
C LEU A 91 1.96 -7.65 -5.74
N GLU A 92 1.21 -6.62 -6.14
CA GLU A 92 1.30 -5.28 -5.53
C GLU A 92 0.90 -5.32 -4.05
N ALA A 93 -0.29 -5.80 -3.75
CA ALA A 93 -0.78 -5.87 -2.37
C ALA A 93 0.13 -6.74 -1.47
N GLN A 94 0.63 -7.85 -2.01
CA GLN A 94 1.54 -8.73 -1.29
C GLN A 94 2.90 -8.06 -1.05
N LEU A 95 3.43 -7.33 -2.04
CA LEU A 95 4.66 -6.55 -1.91
C LEU A 95 4.51 -5.49 -0.80
N ASP A 96 3.44 -4.72 -0.84
CA ASP A 96 3.20 -3.62 0.10
C ASP A 96 3.14 -4.12 1.55
N VAL A 97 2.32 -5.13 1.82
CA VAL A 97 2.19 -5.65 3.19
C VAL A 97 3.48 -6.31 3.70
N GLN A 98 4.23 -6.99 2.83
CA GLN A 98 5.50 -7.59 3.21
C GLN A 98 6.57 -6.53 3.50
N MET A 99 6.66 -5.48 2.69
CA MET A 99 7.61 -4.38 2.92
C MET A 99 7.28 -3.61 4.19
N MET A 100 6.00 -3.37 4.48
CA MET A 100 5.58 -2.74 5.74
C MET A 100 5.91 -3.61 6.95
N SER A 101 5.66 -4.92 6.89
CA SER A 101 6.01 -5.87 7.95
C SER A 101 7.51 -5.84 8.26
N GLN A 102 8.36 -5.78 7.24
CA GLN A 102 9.82 -5.75 7.41
C GLN A 102 10.32 -4.51 8.14
N VAL A 103 9.77 -3.34 7.85
CA VAL A 103 10.28 -2.07 8.39
C VAL A 103 9.53 -1.61 9.65
N ALA A 104 8.30 -2.03 9.83
CA ALA A 104 7.47 -1.75 11.00
C ALA A 104 7.15 -3.06 11.75
N GLU A 105 8.18 -3.82 12.14
CA GLU A 105 8.04 -5.09 12.84
C GLU A 105 7.15 -4.95 14.08
N ASN A 106 6.23 -5.88 14.27
CA ASN A 106 5.25 -5.90 15.36
C ASN A 106 4.10 -4.87 15.24
N ALA A 107 4.08 -3.99 14.24
CA ALA A 107 2.91 -3.18 13.97
C ALA A 107 1.71 -4.05 13.57
N ASP A 108 0.51 -3.54 13.76
CA ASP A 108 -0.70 -4.14 13.20
C ASP A 108 -0.82 -3.72 11.73
N VAL A 109 -0.53 -4.67 10.83
CA VAL A 109 -0.58 -4.42 9.39
C VAL A 109 -1.99 -4.66 8.89
N TRP A 110 -2.56 -3.65 8.24
CA TRP A 110 -3.89 -3.66 7.66
C TRP A 110 -3.81 -3.65 6.13
N MET A 111 -4.86 -4.12 5.49
CA MET A 111 -5.10 -3.90 4.08
C MET A 111 -6.46 -3.23 3.87
N TRP A 112 -6.49 -2.18 3.04
CA TRP A 112 -7.72 -1.54 2.60
C TRP A 112 -7.85 -1.65 1.09
N SER A 113 -8.70 -2.57 0.65
CA SER A 113 -8.96 -2.80 -0.77
C SER A 113 -10.23 -2.07 -1.20
N GLY A 114 -10.09 -1.11 -2.11
CA GLY A 114 -11.17 -0.30 -2.65
C GLY A 114 -11.34 -0.46 -4.16
N THR A 115 -12.58 -0.37 -4.62
CA THR A 115 -12.91 -0.36 -6.06
C THR A 115 -12.70 1.01 -6.69
N GLN A 116 -12.57 2.03 -5.86
CA GLN A 116 -12.67 3.42 -6.26
C GLN A 116 -11.35 4.15 -6.08
N TRP A 117 -11.26 5.36 -6.59
CA TRP A 117 -10.05 6.15 -6.60
C TRP A 117 -9.96 7.12 -5.40
N LEU A 118 -8.96 7.95 -5.36
CA LEU A 118 -8.52 8.78 -4.23
C LEU A 118 -9.64 9.48 -3.45
N TYR A 119 -10.58 10.13 -4.15
CA TYR A 119 -11.65 10.88 -3.48
C TYR A 119 -12.64 9.96 -2.75
N SER A 120 -13.09 8.92 -3.43
CA SER A 120 -14.05 7.98 -2.85
C SER A 120 -13.45 7.18 -1.70
N PHE A 121 -12.18 6.78 -1.84
CA PHE A 121 -11.44 6.20 -0.72
C PHE A 121 -11.43 7.13 0.49
N ALA A 122 -11.09 8.40 0.28
CA ALA A 122 -11.04 9.39 1.37
C ALA A 122 -12.40 9.55 2.06
N VAL A 123 -13.49 9.57 1.30
CA VAL A 123 -14.85 9.64 1.85
C VAL A 123 -15.19 8.41 2.67
N ASP A 124 -14.90 7.21 2.14
CA ASP A 124 -15.14 5.95 2.84
C ASP A 124 -14.33 5.87 4.13
N PHE A 125 -13.05 6.26 4.07
CA PHE A 125 -12.17 6.32 5.22
C PHE A 125 -12.71 7.26 6.31
N LEU A 126 -13.13 8.47 5.93
CA LEU A 126 -13.65 9.46 6.88
C LEU A 126 -14.98 9.05 7.52
N ASN A 127 -15.76 8.21 6.85
CA ASN A 127 -16.99 7.62 7.36
C ASN A 127 -16.78 6.38 8.24
N THR A 128 -15.54 5.88 8.32
CA THR A 128 -15.19 4.70 9.10
C THR A 128 -14.66 5.13 10.48
N THR A 129 -15.07 4.43 11.54
CA THR A 129 -14.64 4.71 12.92
C THR A 129 -13.35 4.00 13.26
N ASP A 130 -13.23 2.75 12.88
CA ASP A 130 -12.08 1.88 13.09
C ASP A 130 -11.10 2.06 11.92
N ILE A 131 -10.05 2.85 12.13
CA ILE A 131 -9.10 3.28 11.11
C ILE A 131 -7.67 3.08 11.56
N PRO A 132 -6.73 2.82 10.63
CA PRO A 132 -5.31 2.72 10.94
C PRO A 132 -4.67 4.09 11.21
N ASP A 133 -3.52 4.07 11.89
CA ASP A 133 -2.74 5.27 12.23
C ASP A 133 -1.94 5.80 11.05
N VAL A 134 -1.46 4.90 10.19
CA VAL A 134 -0.62 5.23 9.02
C VAL A 134 -1.18 4.56 7.78
N LEU A 135 -1.31 5.33 6.71
CA LEU A 135 -1.67 4.85 5.37
C LEU A 135 -0.48 4.89 4.44
N SER A 136 -0.24 3.81 3.72
CA SER A 136 0.72 3.71 2.63
C SER A 136 -0.02 3.50 1.31
N MET A 137 0.23 4.37 0.34
CA MET A 137 -0.42 4.34 -0.96
C MET A 137 0.64 4.20 -2.05
N SER A 138 0.79 3.00 -2.61
CA SER A 138 1.69 2.71 -3.75
C SER A 138 1.04 3.03 -5.10
N TRP A 139 0.02 3.86 -5.10
CA TRP A 139 -0.80 4.19 -6.25
C TRP A 139 -0.74 5.67 -6.59
N GLY A 140 -0.62 5.95 -7.86
CA GLY A 140 -0.63 7.32 -8.34
C GLY A 140 -0.87 7.43 -9.83
N TRP A 141 -1.26 8.60 -10.26
CA TRP A 141 -1.40 8.96 -11.67
C TRP A 141 -1.07 10.42 -11.88
N SER A 142 -0.76 10.80 -13.11
CA SER A 142 -0.48 12.18 -13.46
C SER A 142 -1.57 13.12 -12.93
N ALA A 143 -1.16 14.19 -12.26
CA ALA A 143 -2.08 15.21 -11.75
C ALA A 143 -2.93 15.84 -12.87
N ARG A 144 -2.40 15.88 -14.10
CA ARG A 144 -3.08 16.43 -15.28
C ARG A 144 -4.21 15.52 -15.75
N ASP A 145 -4.05 14.21 -15.59
CA ASP A 145 -4.85 13.21 -16.30
C ASP A 145 -5.87 12.48 -15.41
N GLN A 146 -6.10 12.96 -14.20
CA GLN A 146 -7.01 12.31 -13.23
C GLN A 146 -8.43 12.11 -13.80
N CYS A 147 -8.97 13.11 -14.48
CA CYS A 147 -10.29 13.03 -15.08
C CYS A 147 -10.28 12.37 -16.47
N SER A 148 -9.26 12.62 -17.27
CA SER A 148 -9.16 12.08 -18.64
C SER A 148 -8.83 10.59 -18.66
N SER A 149 -8.11 10.09 -17.66
CA SER A 149 -7.82 8.65 -17.50
C SER A 149 -9.04 7.84 -17.04
N GLY A 150 -10.11 8.48 -16.58
CA GLY A 150 -11.27 7.80 -16.02
C GLY A 150 -11.09 7.27 -14.59
N LEU A 151 -9.95 7.54 -13.95
CA LEU A 151 -9.69 7.12 -12.57
C LEU A 151 -10.44 7.99 -11.56
N GLY A 152 -10.42 9.31 -11.76
CA GLY A 152 -11.14 10.23 -10.91
C GLY A 152 -12.63 10.29 -11.24
N THR A 153 -13.47 10.41 -10.21
CA THR A 153 -14.88 10.75 -10.41
C THR A 153 -15.02 12.26 -10.62
N CYS A 154 -15.14 12.66 -11.87
CA CYS A 154 -15.16 14.06 -12.29
C CYS A 154 -16.54 14.44 -12.83
N PRO A 155 -17.52 14.73 -11.98
CA PRO A 155 -18.87 15.06 -12.42
C PRO A 155 -18.92 16.39 -13.20
N GLY A 156 -19.77 16.45 -14.21
CA GLY A 156 -19.93 17.63 -15.06
C GLY A 156 -18.64 17.91 -15.85
N ASN A 157 -18.24 19.17 -15.89
CA ASN A 157 -17.02 19.61 -16.56
C ASN A 157 -15.86 19.84 -15.57
N MET A 158 -15.78 19.06 -14.50
CA MET A 158 -14.72 19.17 -13.52
C MET A 158 -13.35 18.86 -14.16
N THR A 159 -12.38 19.73 -13.92
CA THR A 159 -11.00 19.50 -14.34
C THR A 159 -10.25 18.61 -13.33
N SER A 160 -9.16 17.99 -13.79
CA SER A 160 -8.27 17.21 -12.90
C SER A 160 -7.72 18.03 -11.72
N SER A 161 -7.44 19.31 -11.94
CA SER A 161 -7.01 20.21 -10.86
C SER A 161 -8.09 20.41 -9.79
N GLN A 162 -9.34 20.61 -10.22
CA GLN A 162 -10.48 20.73 -9.29
C GLN A 162 -10.73 19.41 -8.53
N TYR A 163 -10.60 18.27 -9.21
CA TYR A 163 -10.70 16.96 -8.58
C TYR A 163 -9.65 16.80 -7.49
N LEU A 164 -8.37 17.08 -7.80
CA LEU A 164 -7.28 16.98 -6.82
C LEU A 164 -7.45 17.95 -5.65
N HIS A 165 -7.97 19.15 -5.90
CA HIS A 165 -8.29 20.08 -4.81
C HIS A 165 -9.32 19.47 -3.84
N ARG A 166 -10.35 18.80 -4.34
CA ARG A 166 -11.31 18.06 -3.49
C ARG A 166 -10.64 16.94 -2.72
N VAL A 167 -9.79 16.13 -3.38
CA VAL A 167 -9.02 15.07 -2.74
C VAL A 167 -8.19 15.63 -1.61
N ASN A 168 -7.44 16.70 -1.86
CA ASN A 168 -6.59 17.35 -0.85
C ASN A 168 -7.38 17.81 0.38
N MET A 169 -8.58 18.33 0.19
CA MET A 169 -9.44 18.75 1.31
C MET A 169 -9.86 17.57 2.19
N GLU A 170 -10.16 16.42 1.60
CA GLU A 170 -10.47 15.20 2.37
C GLU A 170 -9.22 14.67 3.10
N TYR A 171 -8.05 14.71 2.47
CA TYR A 171 -6.80 14.26 3.08
C TYR A 171 -6.36 15.16 4.25
N VAL A 172 -6.63 16.46 4.18
CA VAL A 172 -6.47 17.36 5.34
C VAL A 172 -7.33 16.89 6.52
N LYS A 173 -8.57 16.46 6.26
CA LYS A 173 -9.44 15.92 7.32
C LYS A 173 -8.90 14.61 7.91
N MET A 174 -8.28 13.74 7.10
CA MET A 174 -7.59 12.56 7.62
C MET A 174 -6.45 12.96 8.57
N GLY A 175 -5.63 13.94 8.18
CA GLY A 175 -4.58 14.47 9.02
C GLY A 175 -5.11 15.06 10.34
N LEU A 176 -6.27 15.75 10.31
CA LEU A 176 -6.93 16.25 11.53
C LEU A 176 -7.45 15.14 12.43
N ARG A 177 -7.68 13.94 11.90
CA ARG A 177 -7.98 12.72 12.70
C ARG A 177 -6.72 12.04 13.26
N GLY A 178 -5.53 12.61 13.04
CA GLY A 178 -4.27 12.06 13.51
C GLY A 178 -3.62 11.03 12.58
N VAL A 179 -4.15 10.82 11.37
CA VAL A 179 -3.65 9.81 10.43
C VAL A 179 -2.48 10.36 9.61
N THR A 180 -1.41 9.58 9.53
CA THR A 180 -0.29 9.87 8.63
C THR A 180 -0.54 9.21 7.27
N VAL A 181 -0.41 9.98 6.20
CA VAL A 181 -0.57 9.46 4.82
C VAL A 181 0.74 9.58 4.07
N ALA A 182 1.29 8.45 3.64
CA ALA A 182 2.45 8.35 2.78
C ALA A 182 2.00 7.91 1.37
N VAL A 183 2.49 8.59 0.35
CA VAL A 183 2.14 8.30 -1.06
C VAL A 183 3.41 8.16 -1.88
N SER A 184 3.48 7.14 -2.72
CA SER A 184 4.61 6.94 -3.63
C SER A 184 4.72 8.09 -4.64
N SER A 185 5.96 8.43 -5.03
CA SER A 185 6.23 9.46 -6.03
C SER A 185 6.15 8.96 -7.49
N GLY A 186 5.84 7.69 -7.68
CA GLY A 186 5.81 7.01 -8.99
C GLY A 186 7.15 6.43 -9.41
N ASP A 187 7.15 5.64 -10.50
CA ASP A 187 8.28 4.80 -10.91
C ASP A 187 9.11 5.38 -12.05
N ALA A 188 8.68 6.51 -12.64
CA ALA A 188 9.28 7.06 -13.84
C ALA A 188 10.29 8.19 -13.58
N GLY A 189 10.63 8.47 -12.31
CA GLY A 189 11.54 9.54 -11.94
C GLY A 189 10.99 10.95 -12.19
N ALA A 190 11.87 11.96 -12.22
CA ALA A 190 11.49 13.37 -12.31
C ALA A 190 10.63 13.75 -13.53
N PRO A 191 10.79 13.18 -14.73
CA PRO A 191 9.90 13.47 -15.85
C PRO A 191 8.48 12.95 -15.66
N GLY A 192 8.27 11.99 -14.78
CA GLY A 192 7.00 11.27 -14.67
C GLY A 192 6.77 10.28 -15.81
N ARG A 193 5.61 9.63 -15.81
CA ARG A 193 5.22 8.77 -16.95
C ARG A 193 5.00 9.63 -18.18
N THR A 194 5.73 9.32 -19.23
CA THR A 194 5.46 9.81 -20.59
C THR A 194 4.58 8.78 -21.27
N ASN A 195 3.39 9.20 -21.72
CA ASN A 195 2.51 8.38 -22.54
C ASN A 195 3.03 8.29 -23.96
#